data_389fa015a75e3901b244ae86c8fb8153
#
_entry.id   389fa015a75e3901b244ae86c8fb8153
#
_cell.length_a   1.000
_cell.length_b   1.000
_cell.length_c   1.000
_cell.angle_alpha   90.00
_cell.angle_beta   90.00
_cell.angle_gamma   90.00
#
_symmetry.space_group_name_H-M   'P 1'
#
loop_
_entity.id
_entity.type
_entity.pdbx_description
1 polymer ?
#
loop_
_entity_poly.entity_id
_entity_poly.type
_entity_poly.pdbx_seq_one_letter_code
_entity_poly.pdbx_strand_id
1 'polypeptide(L)'
;PFALLFPTSLPFGLGQFYERLEAALVGWLQGTPFLRFIPFRALDFEPMLPVMQSTSVALGLLLPLWSLDLLLRGKWARLAGHVLVLLSGVLIVGLSYALSYDPWNAWIWLSQPVLLGIAAAATISTMTLAAPRVWLALGILLAVALQGILLNHASADSYANINMQYWEQGSFVRFYGLGQWLGWLWPYLLACFVLVFLWALAQQQWRHWRQLQANVEV
;
A
#
# COMPACT_ATOMS: atom_id res chain seq x y z
N PRO A 1 3.65 9.37 -4.53
CA PRO A 1 4.09 9.57 -5.92
C PRO A 1 5.47 8.98 -6.18
N PHE A 2 6.52 9.35 -5.42
CA PHE A 2 7.91 8.90 -5.66
C PHE A 2 8.10 7.37 -5.52
N ALA A 3 7.40 6.72 -4.61
CA ALA A 3 7.44 5.26 -4.48
C ALA A 3 6.88 4.52 -5.72
N LEU A 4 5.98 5.16 -6.48
CA LEU A 4 5.40 4.61 -7.70
C LEU A 4 6.33 4.73 -8.92
N LEU A 5 7.40 5.53 -8.82
CA LEU A 5 8.43 5.59 -9.85
C LEU A 5 9.36 4.38 -9.81
N PHE A 6 9.32 3.63 -8.70
CA PHE A 6 10.06 2.38 -8.57
C PHE A 6 9.25 1.24 -9.20
N PRO A 7 9.80 0.49 -10.16
CA PRO A 7 9.13 -0.66 -10.74
C PRO A 7 8.97 -1.73 -9.68
N THR A 8 7.74 -1.90 -9.21
CA THR A 8 7.35 -3.00 -8.32
C THR A 8 6.86 -4.17 -9.15
N SER A 9 6.99 -5.38 -8.64
CA SER A 9 6.47 -6.60 -9.27
C SER A 9 4.95 -6.51 -9.54
N LEU A 10 4.27 -5.66 -8.80
CA LEU A 10 2.85 -5.39 -8.96
C LEU A 10 2.59 -3.89 -8.88
N PRO A 11 1.87 -3.28 -9.86
CA PRO A 11 1.47 -1.89 -9.80
C PRO A 11 0.68 -1.59 -8.51
N PHE A 12 1.03 -0.51 -7.82
CA PHE A 12 0.45 -0.11 -6.53
C PHE A 12 0.69 -1.07 -5.37
N GLY A 13 1.57 -2.07 -5.50
CA GLY A 13 2.01 -2.93 -4.41
C GLY A 13 2.76 -2.14 -3.33
N LEU A 14 2.68 -2.59 -2.07
CA LEU A 14 3.42 -2.00 -0.95
C LEU A 14 4.94 -2.29 -0.98
N GLY A 15 5.41 -3.05 -1.97
CA GLY A 15 6.76 -3.57 -2.00
C GLY A 15 6.96 -4.78 -1.07
N GLN A 16 8.14 -5.34 -1.09
CA GLN A 16 8.49 -6.57 -0.34
C GLN A 16 8.92 -6.25 1.09
N PHE A 17 8.11 -5.56 1.88
CA PHE A 17 8.50 -5.19 3.24
C PHE A 17 8.55 -6.38 4.20
N TYR A 18 7.78 -7.45 3.95
CA TYR A 18 7.83 -8.69 4.74
C TYR A 18 9.14 -9.43 4.59
N GLU A 19 9.70 -9.50 3.41
CA GLU A 19 10.99 -10.15 3.15
C GLU A 19 12.13 -9.57 4.00
N ARG A 20 12.11 -8.25 4.18
CA ARG A 20 13.10 -7.57 5.02
C ARG A 20 12.82 -7.70 6.50
N LEU A 21 11.55 -7.66 6.89
CA LEU A 21 11.17 -7.95 8.27
C LEU A 21 11.55 -9.38 8.64
N GLU A 22 11.29 -10.33 7.76
CA GLU A 22 11.70 -11.73 7.92
C GLU A 22 13.22 -11.85 8.03
N ALA A 23 13.98 -11.26 7.12
CA ALA A 23 15.43 -11.26 7.13
C ALA A 23 16.01 -10.61 8.41
N ALA A 24 15.42 -9.50 8.86
CA ALA A 24 15.81 -8.84 10.10
C ALA A 24 15.48 -9.70 11.32
N LEU A 25 14.30 -10.33 11.37
CA LEU A 25 13.89 -11.24 12.44
C LEU A 25 14.78 -12.48 12.49
N VAL A 26 15.06 -13.08 11.32
CA VAL A 26 15.99 -14.20 11.22
C VAL A 26 17.36 -13.80 11.75
N GLY A 27 17.90 -12.64 11.36
CA GLY A 27 19.18 -12.13 11.84
C GLY A 27 19.21 -11.91 13.36
N TRP A 28 18.13 -11.37 13.94
CA TRP A 28 18.05 -11.11 15.38
C TRP A 28 17.81 -12.37 16.22
N LEU A 29 17.08 -13.34 15.68
CA LEU A 29 16.73 -14.58 16.36
C LEU A 29 17.72 -15.71 16.05
N GLN A 30 18.75 -15.45 15.25
CA GLN A 30 19.79 -16.40 14.91
C GLN A 30 20.50 -16.88 16.19
N GLY A 31 20.51 -18.19 16.43
CA GLY A 31 21.04 -18.79 17.66
C GLY A 31 20.08 -18.87 18.84
N THR A 32 18.83 -18.40 18.69
CA THR A 32 17.78 -18.54 19.70
C THR A 32 16.76 -19.63 19.33
N PRO A 33 16.08 -20.28 20.33
CA PRO A 33 15.05 -21.28 20.07
C PRO A 33 13.80 -20.68 19.38
N PHE A 34 13.68 -19.36 19.31
CA PHE A 34 12.53 -18.67 18.70
C PHE A 34 12.58 -18.67 17.17
N LEU A 35 13.74 -18.95 16.56
CA LEU A 35 13.87 -19.04 15.10
C LEU A 35 12.89 -20.04 14.47
N ARG A 36 12.54 -21.12 15.17
CA ARG A 36 11.60 -22.15 14.72
C ARG A 36 10.15 -21.65 14.54
N PHE A 37 9.81 -20.49 15.11
CA PHE A 37 8.46 -19.91 14.98
C PHE A 37 8.34 -18.96 13.78
N ILE A 38 9.44 -18.65 13.10
CA ILE A 38 9.39 -17.86 11.87
C ILE A 38 8.97 -18.80 10.74
N PRO A 39 7.84 -18.54 10.08
CA PRO A 39 7.45 -19.33 8.91
C PRO A 39 8.44 -19.02 7.78
N PHE A 40 9.32 -19.98 7.47
CA PHE A 40 10.16 -19.87 6.29
C PHE A 40 9.30 -19.97 5.05
N ARG A 41 9.46 -18.99 4.17
CA ARG A 41 8.75 -18.95 2.89
C ARG A 41 9.23 -20.11 2.02
N ALA A 42 8.33 -21.00 1.64
CA ALA A 42 8.57 -21.88 0.52
C ALA A 42 8.63 -20.99 -0.74
N LEU A 43 9.74 -21.07 -1.48
CA LEU A 43 9.90 -20.36 -2.76
C LEU A 43 9.09 -21.10 -3.84
N ASP A 44 7.78 -21.07 -3.73
CA ASP A 44 6.92 -21.57 -4.79
C ASP A 44 6.82 -20.49 -5.87
N PHE A 45 7.39 -20.79 -7.03
CA PHE A 45 7.41 -19.92 -8.22
C PHE A 45 6.07 -19.96 -8.99
N GLU A 46 4.96 -20.16 -8.32
CA GLU A 46 3.67 -20.09 -9.00
C GLU A 46 3.26 -18.64 -9.30
N PRO A 47 2.83 -18.34 -10.54
CA PRO A 47 2.38 -17.00 -10.89
C PRO A 47 1.14 -16.63 -10.07
N MET A 48 1.07 -15.38 -9.64
CA MET A 48 -0.05 -14.87 -8.86
C MET A 48 -1.37 -15.02 -9.62
N LEU A 49 -2.37 -15.58 -8.96
CA LEU A 49 -3.71 -15.71 -9.55
C LEU A 49 -4.27 -14.32 -9.91
N PRO A 50 -4.98 -14.16 -11.06
CA PRO A 50 -5.55 -12.88 -11.49
C PRO A 50 -6.41 -12.20 -10.42
N VAL A 51 -7.14 -12.98 -9.62
CA VAL A 51 -7.97 -12.47 -8.51
C VAL A 51 -7.10 -11.88 -7.39
N MET A 52 -6.00 -12.54 -7.03
CA MET A 52 -5.05 -12.04 -6.03
C MET A 52 -4.38 -10.76 -6.52
N GLN A 53 -4.02 -10.70 -7.80
CA GLN A 53 -3.46 -9.50 -8.42
C GLN A 53 -4.44 -8.33 -8.38
N SER A 54 -5.69 -8.54 -8.82
CA SER A 54 -6.74 -7.51 -8.75
C SER A 54 -6.98 -7.01 -7.33
N THR A 55 -7.05 -7.94 -6.37
CA THR A 55 -7.27 -7.62 -4.95
C THR A 55 -6.11 -6.83 -4.37
N SER A 56 -4.87 -7.20 -4.67
CA SER A 56 -3.69 -6.49 -4.21
C SER A 56 -3.61 -5.07 -4.78
N VAL A 57 -3.92 -4.88 -6.07
CA VAL A 57 -4.00 -3.56 -6.71
C VAL A 57 -5.09 -2.72 -6.05
N ALA A 58 -6.27 -3.30 -5.81
CA ALA A 58 -7.37 -2.59 -5.16
C ALA A 58 -7.00 -2.14 -3.75
N LEU A 59 -6.44 -3.04 -2.93
CA LEU A 59 -5.97 -2.71 -1.57
C LEU A 59 -4.91 -1.62 -1.60
N GLY A 60 -3.91 -1.71 -2.50
CA GLY A 60 -2.85 -0.72 -2.63
C GLY A 60 -3.35 0.69 -2.98
N LEU A 61 -4.39 0.79 -3.81
CA LEU A 61 -5.05 2.06 -4.14
C LEU A 61 -5.96 2.57 -3.02
N LEU A 62 -6.64 1.69 -2.29
CA LEU A 62 -7.49 2.08 -1.17
C LEU A 62 -6.69 2.74 -0.04
N LEU A 63 -5.43 2.36 0.17
CA LEU A 63 -4.59 2.95 1.22
C LEU A 63 -4.45 4.47 1.10
N PRO A 64 -3.97 5.05 -0.02
CA PRO A 64 -3.89 6.50 -0.17
C PRO A 64 -5.26 7.17 -0.23
N LEU A 65 -6.29 6.53 -0.83
CA LEU A 65 -7.64 7.07 -0.92
C LEU A 65 -8.27 7.23 0.46
N TRP A 66 -8.28 6.20 1.29
CA TRP A 66 -8.81 6.27 2.65
C TRP A 66 -7.97 7.16 3.57
N SER A 67 -6.64 7.19 3.38
CA SER A 67 -5.77 8.13 4.13
C SER A 67 -6.13 9.58 3.85
N LEU A 68 -6.45 9.88 2.59
CA LEU A 68 -6.92 11.20 2.19
C LEU A 68 -8.28 11.53 2.84
N ASP A 69 -9.18 10.55 2.93
CA ASP A 69 -10.50 10.70 3.57
C ASP A 69 -10.40 10.96 5.08
N LEU A 70 -9.35 10.49 5.75
CA LEU A 70 -9.09 10.84 7.14
C LEU A 70 -8.72 12.32 7.31
N LEU A 71 -8.03 12.91 6.31
CA LEU A 71 -7.52 14.28 6.35
C LEU A 71 -8.53 15.30 5.82
N LEU A 72 -9.24 14.96 4.75
CA LEU A 72 -10.16 15.89 4.09
C LEU A 72 -11.51 15.97 4.80
N ARG A 73 -12.09 17.18 4.81
CA ARG A 73 -13.43 17.46 5.27
C ARG A 73 -14.35 17.77 4.08
N GLY A 74 -15.50 17.10 4.04
CA GLY A 74 -16.49 17.31 2.97
C GLY A 74 -16.38 16.30 1.83
N LYS A 75 -17.54 15.82 1.35
CA LYS A 75 -17.65 14.75 0.34
C LYS A 75 -17.03 15.15 -1.00
N TRP A 76 -17.21 16.39 -1.41
CA TRP A 76 -16.68 16.89 -2.69
C TRP A 76 -15.16 17.00 -2.69
N ALA A 77 -14.56 17.45 -1.56
CA ALA A 77 -13.12 17.51 -1.41
C ALA A 77 -12.49 16.08 -1.44
N ARG A 78 -13.14 15.11 -0.79
CA ARG A 78 -12.72 13.70 -0.84
C ARG A 78 -12.81 13.16 -2.26
N LEU A 79 -13.96 13.37 -2.94
CA LEU A 79 -14.13 12.90 -4.31
C LEU A 79 -13.09 13.50 -5.26
N ALA A 80 -12.86 14.81 -5.20
CA ALA A 80 -11.82 15.47 -5.99
C ALA A 80 -10.43 14.91 -5.68
N GLY A 81 -10.15 14.65 -4.40
CA GLY A 81 -8.92 14.00 -3.96
C GLY A 81 -8.77 12.58 -4.52
N HIS A 82 -9.84 11.77 -4.52
CA HIS A 82 -9.83 10.43 -5.12
C HIS A 82 -9.49 10.48 -6.61
N VAL A 83 -10.14 11.36 -7.37
CA VAL A 83 -9.86 11.54 -8.80
C VAL A 83 -8.40 11.94 -8.99
N LEU A 84 -7.89 12.89 -8.22
CA LEU A 84 -6.50 13.33 -8.30
C LEU A 84 -5.51 12.20 -8.00
N VAL A 85 -5.75 11.41 -6.93
CA VAL A 85 -4.88 10.28 -6.55
C VAL A 85 -4.89 9.20 -7.63
N LEU A 86 -6.06 8.83 -8.15
CA LEU A 86 -6.17 7.81 -9.18
C LEU A 86 -5.50 8.25 -10.48
N LEU A 87 -5.78 9.47 -10.95
CA LEU A 87 -5.16 10.00 -12.17
C LEU A 87 -3.65 10.13 -12.02
N SER A 88 -3.17 10.74 -10.92
CA SER A 88 -1.74 10.87 -10.69
C SER A 88 -1.06 9.52 -10.54
N GLY A 89 -1.69 8.55 -9.88
CA GLY A 89 -1.17 7.19 -9.74
C GLY A 89 -0.99 6.51 -11.10
N VAL A 90 -2.02 6.52 -11.93
CA VAL A 90 -1.99 5.94 -13.28
C VAL A 90 -0.92 6.63 -14.16
N LEU A 91 -0.86 7.96 -14.13
CA LEU A 91 0.12 8.71 -14.92
C LEU A 91 1.55 8.45 -14.46
N ILE A 92 1.80 8.38 -13.14
CA ILE A 92 3.14 8.15 -12.61
C ILE A 92 3.62 6.73 -12.92
N VAL A 93 2.75 5.72 -12.79
CA VAL A 93 3.11 4.34 -13.17
C VAL A 93 3.34 4.25 -14.67
N GLY A 94 2.49 4.86 -15.50
CA GLY A 94 2.70 4.94 -16.97
C GLY A 94 4.02 5.62 -17.31
N LEU A 95 4.35 6.73 -16.66
CA LEU A 95 5.63 7.41 -16.83
C LEU A 95 6.81 6.52 -16.39
N SER A 96 6.68 5.81 -15.28
CA SER A 96 7.70 4.87 -14.81
C SER A 96 7.99 3.79 -15.85
N TYR A 97 6.95 3.22 -16.45
CA TYR A 97 7.09 2.22 -17.52
C TYR A 97 7.66 2.82 -18.80
N ALA A 98 7.24 4.01 -19.20
CA ALA A 98 7.78 4.70 -20.37
C ALA A 98 9.27 5.00 -20.23
N LEU A 99 9.70 5.38 -19.03
CA LEU A 99 11.12 5.68 -18.76
C LEU A 99 11.97 4.42 -18.58
N SER A 100 11.38 3.32 -18.12
CA SER A 100 12.10 2.06 -17.84
C SER A 100 12.25 1.18 -19.08
N TYR A 101 11.28 1.21 -19.98
CA TYR A 101 11.25 0.30 -21.13
C TYR A 101 11.30 1.02 -22.47
N ASP A 102 10.23 1.76 -22.79
CA ASP A 102 10.07 2.51 -24.04
C ASP A 102 8.76 3.33 -23.90
N PRO A 103 8.67 4.54 -24.44
CA PRO A 103 7.42 5.31 -24.48
C PRO A 103 6.22 4.55 -25.05
N TRP A 104 6.44 3.66 -26.02
CA TRP A 104 5.40 2.82 -26.64
C TRP A 104 4.84 1.76 -25.67
N ASN A 105 5.62 1.38 -24.67
CA ASN A 105 5.26 0.37 -23.66
C ASN A 105 4.73 0.97 -22.36
N ALA A 106 4.47 2.29 -22.33
CA ALA A 106 4.01 3.02 -21.16
C ALA A 106 2.75 2.43 -20.49
N TRP A 107 1.91 1.72 -21.25
CA TRP A 107 0.62 1.19 -20.81
C TRP A 107 0.55 -0.33 -20.72
N ILE A 108 1.67 -1.03 -20.92
CA ILE A 108 1.71 -2.51 -20.89
C ILE A 108 1.32 -3.10 -19.53
N TRP A 109 1.49 -2.32 -18.46
CA TRP A 109 1.12 -2.70 -17.10
C TRP A 109 -0.40 -2.73 -16.85
N LEU A 110 -1.21 -2.11 -17.71
CA LEU A 110 -2.67 -2.10 -17.62
C LEU A 110 -3.28 -3.43 -18.10
N SER A 111 -2.90 -4.50 -17.43
CA SER A 111 -3.51 -5.82 -17.65
C SER A 111 -4.96 -5.85 -17.14
N GLN A 112 -5.75 -6.83 -17.59
CA GLN A 112 -7.14 -6.98 -17.16
C GLN A 112 -7.29 -7.06 -15.62
N PRO A 113 -6.47 -7.83 -14.86
CA PRO A 113 -6.54 -7.84 -13.41
C PRO A 113 -6.25 -6.47 -12.78
N VAL A 114 -5.31 -5.71 -13.33
CA VAL A 114 -4.99 -4.36 -12.84
C VAL A 114 -6.16 -3.40 -13.06
N LEU A 115 -6.79 -3.42 -14.23
CA LEU A 115 -7.97 -2.59 -14.51
C LEU A 115 -9.13 -2.93 -13.57
N LEU A 116 -9.38 -4.22 -13.30
CA LEU A 116 -10.39 -4.66 -12.34
C LEU A 116 -10.06 -4.18 -10.92
N GLY A 117 -8.79 -4.23 -10.53
CA GLY A 117 -8.33 -3.71 -9.24
C GLY A 117 -8.55 -2.19 -9.10
N ILE A 118 -8.23 -1.41 -10.13
CA ILE A 118 -8.47 0.04 -10.16
C ILE A 118 -9.97 0.33 -10.06
N ALA A 119 -10.80 -0.37 -10.85
CA ALA A 119 -12.26 -0.20 -10.83
C ALA A 119 -12.85 -0.55 -9.46
N ALA A 120 -12.39 -1.66 -8.84
CA ALA A 120 -12.80 -2.05 -7.50
C ALA A 120 -12.41 -0.99 -6.45
N ALA A 121 -11.18 -0.48 -6.49
CA ALA A 121 -10.73 0.58 -5.58
C ALA A 121 -11.58 1.85 -5.74
N ALA A 122 -11.84 2.29 -6.97
CA ALA A 122 -12.66 3.45 -7.24
C ALA A 122 -14.10 3.27 -6.72
N THR A 123 -14.69 2.09 -6.95
CA THR A 123 -16.03 1.76 -6.46
C THR A 123 -16.10 1.72 -4.94
N ILE A 124 -15.20 0.98 -4.29
CA ILE A 124 -15.17 0.86 -2.83
C ILE A 124 -14.91 2.22 -2.18
N SER A 125 -13.95 3.01 -2.70
CA SER A 125 -13.66 4.33 -2.15
C SER A 125 -14.83 5.30 -2.26
N THR A 126 -15.58 5.27 -3.36
CA THR A 126 -16.80 6.10 -3.53
C THR A 126 -17.92 5.65 -2.58
N MET A 127 -18.12 4.35 -2.39
CA MET A 127 -19.10 3.82 -1.44
C MET A 127 -18.76 4.20 0.02
N THR A 128 -17.48 4.28 0.34
CA THR A 128 -16.99 4.60 1.69
C THR A 128 -16.82 6.10 1.98
N LEU A 129 -17.13 7.00 1.03
CA LEU A 129 -17.04 8.46 1.21
C LEU A 129 -17.77 8.98 2.44
N ALA A 130 -18.90 8.37 2.80
CA ALA A 130 -19.70 8.73 3.97
C ALA A 130 -19.34 7.93 5.23
N ALA A 131 -18.40 7.00 5.15
CA ALA A 131 -18.05 6.14 6.27
C ALA A 131 -17.42 6.93 7.43
N PRO A 132 -17.71 6.54 8.69
CA PRO A 132 -17.04 7.09 9.84
C PRO A 132 -15.53 6.91 9.78
N ARG A 133 -14.79 7.92 10.21
CA ARG A 133 -13.31 7.92 10.14
C ARG A 133 -12.65 6.74 10.86
N VAL A 134 -13.27 6.26 11.93
CA VAL A 134 -12.77 5.09 12.68
C VAL A 134 -12.77 3.85 11.80
N TRP A 135 -13.85 3.61 11.03
CA TRP A 135 -13.93 2.47 10.12
C TRP A 135 -12.93 2.56 8.97
N LEU A 136 -12.70 3.77 8.44
CA LEU A 136 -11.67 4.00 7.42
C LEU A 136 -10.27 3.72 7.98
N ALA A 137 -9.98 4.18 9.20
CA ALA A 137 -8.71 3.93 9.86
C ALA A 137 -8.46 2.43 10.10
N LEU A 138 -9.46 1.70 10.61
CA LEU A 138 -9.39 0.25 10.78
C LEU A 138 -9.26 -0.47 9.43
N GLY A 139 -9.99 0.01 8.40
CA GLY A 139 -9.89 -0.48 7.04
C GLY A 139 -8.49 -0.35 6.44
N ILE A 140 -7.80 0.76 6.70
CA ILE A 140 -6.40 0.95 6.28
C ILE A 140 -5.49 -0.09 6.94
N LEU A 141 -5.59 -0.31 8.25
CA LEU A 141 -4.76 -1.30 8.95
C LEU A 141 -5.01 -2.72 8.40
N LEU A 142 -6.29 -3.06 8.18
CA LEU A 142 -6.66 -4.33 7.59
C LEU A 142 -6.12 -4.46 6.14
N ALA A 143 -6.24 -3.42 5.34
CA ALA A 143 -5.74 -3.41 3.96
C ALA A 143 -4.22 -3.57 3.88
N VAL A 144 -3.47 -2.91 4.77
CA VAL A 144 -2.00 -3.09 4.89
C VAL A 144 -1.67 -4.54 5.22
N ALA A 145 -2.36 -5.13 6.21
CA ALA A 145 -2.12 -6.50 6.62
C ALA A 145 -2.45 -7.50 5.50
N LEU A 146 -3.63 -7.38 4.88
CA LEU A 146 -4.06 -8.25 3.78
C LEU A 146 -3.16 -8.14 2.56
N GLN A 147 -2.80 -6.91 2.16
CA GLN A 147 -1.90 -6.72 1.03
C GLN A 147 -0.52 -7.31 1.31
N GLY A 148 -0.01 -7.15 2.54
CA GLY A 148 1.23 -7.79 2.95
C GLY A 148 1.17 -9.32 2.85
N ILE A 149 0.08 -9.95 3.29
CA ILE A 149 -0.13 -11.40 3.16
C ILE A 149 -0.17 -11.80 1.68
N LEU A 150 -0.96 -11.10 0.84
CA LEU A 150 -1.06 -11.39 -0.58
C LEU A 150 0.29 -11.28 -1.29
N LEU A 151 1.05 -10.22 -1.03
CA LEU A 151 2.37 -10.02 -1.63
C LEU A 151 3.41 -11.02 -1.12
N ASN A 152 3.25 -11.55 0.10
CA ASN A 152 4.12 -12.57 0.63
C ASN A 152 3.91 -13.94 -0.05
N HIS A 153 2.71 -14.21 -0.56
CA HIS A 153 2.39 -15.43 -1.32
C HIS A 153 2.61 -15.27 -2.84
N ALA A 154 2.83 -14.02 -3.29
CA ALA A 154 3.14 -13.77 -4.69
C ALA A 154 4.60 -14.14 -4.96
N SER A 155 4.83 -15.14 -5.80
CA SER A 155 6.12 -15.29 -6.45
C SER A 155 6.38 -14.04 -7.28
N ALA A 156 7.63 -13.57 -7.29
CA ALA A 156 8.04 -12.55 -8.25
C ALA A 156 7.72 -13.08 -9.65
N ASP A 157 6.80 -12.42 -10.34
CA ASP A 157 6.43 -12.79 -11.70
C ASP A 157 7.73 -12.81 -12.54
N SER A 158 7.89 -13.78 -13.43
CA SER A 158 9.07 -13.86 -14.33
C SER A 158 9.29 -12.54 -15.08
N TYR A 159 8.20 -11.79 -15.29
CA TYR A 159 8.19 -10.44 -15.84
C TYR A 159 8.92 -9.43 -14.92
N ALA A 160 8.77 -9.55 -13.60
CA ALA A 160 9.46 -8.68 -12.65
C ALA A 160 10.97 -8.92 -12.64
N ASN A 161 11.43 -10.16 -12.84
CA ASN A 161 12.85 -10.50 -12.90
C ASN A 161 13.49 -9.99 -14.20
N ILE A 162 12.80 -10.10 -15.35
CA ILE A 162 13.22 -9.51 -16.62
C ILE A 162 13.26 -7.98 -16.48
N ASN A 163 12.27 -7.40 -15.86
CA ASN A 163 12.15 -5.97 -15.62
C ASN A 163 13.25 -5.43 -14.69
N MET A 164 13.63 -6.16 -13.65
CA MET A 164 14.74 -5.80 -12.77
C MET A 164 16.07 -5.77 -13.53
N GLN A 165 16.33 -6.74 -14.41
CA GLN A 165 17.56 -6.77 -15.21
C GLN A 165 17.65 -5.59 -16.19
N TYR A 166 16.56 -5.22 -16.86
CA TYR A 166 16.51 -4.02 -17.71
C TYR A 166 16.68 -2.73 -16.91
N TRP A 167 16.15 -2.69 -15.71
CA TRP A 167 16.23 -1.53 -14.85
C TRP A 167 17.64 -1.31 -14.28
N GLU A 168 18.33 -2.36 -13.91
CA GLU A 168 19.73 -2.32 -13.46
C GLU A 168 20.68 -1.81 -14.55
N GLN A 169 20.34 -1.98 -15.82
CA GLN A 169 21.10 -1.52 -16.98
C GLN A 169 20.73 -0.10 -17.44
N GLY A 170 19.67 0.49 -16.90
CA GLY A 170 19.14 1.80 -17.32
C GLY A 170 19.82 2.99 -16.66
N SER A 171 19.75 4.16 -17.32
CA SER A 171 20.36 5.43 -16.85
C SER A 171 19.72 6.01 -15.59
N PHE A 172 18.59 5.47 -15.11
CA PHE A 172 17.83 5.94 -13.94
C PHE A 172 18.24 5.29 -12.61
N VAL A 173 19.26 4.47 -12.57
CA VAL A 173 19.80 3.80 -11.38
C VAL A 173 20.04 4.73 -10.19
N ARG A 174 20.29 6.01 -10.44
CA ARG A 174 20.57 7.00 -9.37
C ARG A 174 19.40 7.29 -8.44
N PHE A 175 18.16 7.10 -8.88
CA PHE A 175 16.94 7.32 -8.06
C PHE A 175 16.39 6.03 -7.45
N TYR A 176 16.97 4.89 -7.80
CA TYR A 176 16.58 3.56 -7.32
C TYR A 176 16.52 3.50 -5.78
N GLY A 177 17.58 3.90 -5.10
CA GLY A 177 17.67 3.83 -3.65
C GLY A 177 16.58 4.62 -2.92
N LEU A 178 16.25 5.83 -3.40
CA LEU A 178 15.23 6.68 -2.77
C LEU A 178 13.81 6.11 -2.96
N GLY A 179 13.47 5.69 -4.19
CA GLY A 179 12.16 5.09 -4.48
C GLY A 179 11.93 3.81 -3.69
N GLN A 180 12.94 2.95 -3.63
CA GLN A 180 12.95 1.72 -2.87
C GLN A 180 12.79 1.98 -1.36
N TRP A 181 13.57 2.92 -0.80
CA TRP A 181 13.48 3.33 0.60
C TRP A 181 12.09 3.85 0.96
N LEU A 182 11.52 4.72 0.14
CA LEU A 182 10.17 5.24 0.34
C LEU A 182 9.11 4.13 0.24
N GLY A 183 9.27 3.20 -0.70
CA GLY A 183 8.37 2.05 -0.83
C GLY A 183 8.37 1.15 0.41
N TRP A 184 9.53 0.98 1.07
CA TRP A 184 9.63 0.18 2.29
C TRP A 184 9.10 0.89 3.53
N LEU A 185 9.38 2.19 3.65
CA LEU A 185 9.00 2.98 4.81
C LEU A 185 7.51 3.29 4.82
N TRP A 186 6.90 3.38 3.64
CA TRP A 186 5.51 3.79 3.46
C TRP A 186 4.50 2.98 4.31
N PRO A 187 4.49 1.64 4.33
CA PRO A 187 3.52 0.89 5.12
C PRO A 187 3.64 1.15 6.62
N TYR A 188 4.86 1.28 7.12
CA TYR A 188 5.12 1.56 8.53
C TYR A 188 4.69 2.97 8.91
N LEU A 189 5.02 3.97 8.08
CA LEU A 189 4.59 5.35 8.29
C LEU A 189 3.08 5.47 8.26
N LEU A 190 2.43 4.75 7.34
CA LEU A 190 0.98 4.73 7.24
C LEU A 190 0.35 4.09 8.47
N ALA A 191 0.86 2.94 8.93
CA ALA A 191 0.38 2.29 10.15
C ALA A 191 0.57 3.19 11.37
N CYS A 192 1.74 3.80 11.55
CA CYS A 192 1.99 4.76 12.63
C CYS A 192 1.03 5.95 12.57
N PHE A 193 0.82 6.53 11.39
CA PHE A 193 -0.13 7.64 11.19
C PHE A 193 -1.54 7.24 11.63
N VAL A 194 -2.02 6.08 11.21
CA VAL A 194 -3.37 5.59 11.54
C VAL A 194 -3.50 5.31 13.04
N LEU A 195 -2.49 4.70 13.67
CA LEU A 195 -2.50 4.45 15.12
C LEU A 195 -2.52 5.75 15.92
N VAL A 196 -1.71 6.73 15.55
CA VAL A 196 -1.72 8.07 16.17
C VAL A 196 -3.08 8.76 15.97
N PHE A 197 -3.68 8.63 14.79
CA PHE A 197 -5.00 9.18 14.49
C PHE A 197 -6.10 8.53 15.37
N LEU A 198 -6.11 7.21 15.49
CA LEU A 198 -7.05 6.48 16.35
C LEU A 198 -6.86 6.85 17.83
N TRP A 199 -5.63 6.97 18.29
CA TRP A 199 -5.32 7.41 19.65
C TRP A 199 -5.81 8.83 19.91
N ALA A 200 -5.62 9.76 18.99
CA ALA A 200 -6.14 11.13 19.11
C ALA A 200 -7.67 11.16 19.18
N LEU A 201 -8.37 10.35 18.38
CA LEU A 201 -9.82 10.21 18.45
C LEU A 201 -10.27 9.65 19.80
N ALA A 202 -9.62 8.62 20.31
CA ALA A 202 -9.93 8.02 21.60
C ALA A 202 -9.75 9.04 22.74
N GLN A 203 -8.68 9.85 22.70
CA GLN A 203 -8.48 10.92 23.70
C GLN A 203 -9.56 12.00 23.63
N GLN A 204 -10.03 12.40 22.45
CA GLN A 204 -11.10 13.37 22.32
C GLN A 204 -12.40 12.85 22.93
N GLN A 205 -12.76 11.59 22.68
CA GLN A 205 -13.94 10.97 23.29
C GLN A 205 -13.82 10.89 24.82
N TRP A 206 -12.64 10.47 25.33
CA TRP A 206 -12.39 10.40 26.77
C TRP A 206 -12.52 11.75 27.48
N ARG A 207 -12.01 12.84 26.87
CA ARG A 207 -12.16 14.20 27.41
C ARG A 207 -13.63 14.64 27.46
N HIS A 208 -14.36 14.33 26.38
CA HIS A 208 -15.81 14.64 26.33
C HIS A 208 -16.60 13.91 27.42
N TRP A 209 -16.33 12.62 27.62
CA TRP A 209 -16.97 11.86 28.71
C TRP A 209 -16.68 12.43 30.10
N ARG A 210 -15.45 12.83 30.40
CA ARG A 210 -15.10 13.46 31.67
C ARG A 210 -15.84 14.78 31.89
N GLN A 211 -16.02 15.60 30.86
CA GLN A 211 -16.77 16.86 30.96
C GLN A 211 -18.24 16.61 31.22
N LEU A 212 -18.84 15.58 30.61
CA LEU A 212 -20.25 15.24 30.90
C LEU A 212 -20.44 14.76 32.32
N GLN A 213 -19.54 13.96 32.87
CA GLN A 213 -19.61 13.51 34.27
C GLN A 213 -19.48 14.68 35.24
N ALA A 214 -18.55 15.59 35.03
CA ALA A 214 -18.37 16.77 35.87
C ALA A 214 -19.59 17.68 35.87
N ASN A 215 -20.38 17.74 34.78
CA ASN A 215 -21.60 18.55 34.71
C ASN A 215 -22.84 17.89 35.36
N VAL A 216 -22.78 16.59 35.65
CA VAL A 216 -23.88 15.85 36.33
C VAL A 216 -23.74 15.90 37.86
N GLU A 217 -22.53 16.15 38.35
CA GLU A 217 -22.23 16.23 39.79
C GLU A 217 -22.50 17.64 40.41
N VAL A 218 -22.84 18.63 39.59
CA VAL A 218 -23.25 20.00 39.98
C VAL A 218 -24.74 20.15 39.89
#